data_18b631504ece309bbeee7dd3388b3b11
#
_entry.id   18b631504ece309bbeee7dd3388b3b11
#
_cell.length_a   1.000
_cell.length_b   1.000
_cell.length_c   1.000
_cell.angle_alpha   90.00
_cell.angle_beta   90.00
_cell.angle_gamma   90.00
#
_symmetry.space_group_name_H-M   'P 1'
#
loop_
_entity.id
_entity.type
_entity.pdbx_description
1 polymer ?
#
loop_
_entity_poly.entity_id
_entity_poly.type
_entity_poly.pdbx_seq_one_letter_code
_entity_poly.pdbx_strand_id
1 'polypeptide(L)' 'MKKSVAVLGLGKFGSSIARSLAKGGAEVLAVDKDEDLVRDIADKVTCAVCVDISDKEMMNNIG' A
#
# COMPACT_ATOMS: atom_id res chain seq x y z
N MET A 1 -11.73 16.68 -5.67
CA MET A 1 -10.26 16.41 -5.73
C MET A 1 -9.96 15.09 -5.06
N LYS A 2 -9.23 14.22 -5.74
CA LYS A 2 -8.87 12.91 -5.17
C LYS A 2 -7.76 13.04 -4.15
N LYS A 3 -7.87 12.29 -3.05
CA LYS A 3 -6.80 12.20 -2.07
C LYS A 3 -5.84 11.10 -2.49
N SER A 4 -4.57 11.32 -2.22
CA SER A 4 -3.53 10.30 -2.44
C SER A 4 -3.02 9.86 -1.08
N VAL A 5 -3.07 8.57 -0.81
CA VAL A 5 -2.72 8.01 0.50
C VAL A 5 -1.78 6.83 0.30
N ALA A 6 -0.73 6.77 1.11
CA ALA A 6 0.16 5.61 1.15
C ALA A 6 -0.13 4.82 2.41
N VAL A 7 -0.38 3.52 2.25
CA VAL A 7 -0.61 2.61 3.37
C VAL A 7 0.62 1.71 3.49
N LEU A 8 1.37 1.91 4.55
CA LEU A 8 2.60 1.16 4.80
C LEU A 8 2.32 0.03 5.78
N GLY A 9 2.32 -1.18 5.27
CA GLY A 9 1.96 -2.36 6.04
C GLY A 9 0.52 -2.79 5.76
N LEU A 10 0.37 -4.03 5.29
CA LEU A 10 -0.91 -4.56 4.85
C LEU A 10 -1.42 -5.71 5.73
N GLY A 11 -1.18 -5.62 7.02
CA GLY A 11 -1.80 -6.55 7.97
C GLY A 11 -3.32 -6.37 7.96
N LYS A 12 -4.00 -6.99 8.92
CA LYS A 12 -5.47 -6.94 8.96
C LYS A 12 -6.02 -5.52 8.90
N PHE A 13 -5.43 -4.61 9.64
CA PHE A 13 -5.90 -3.23 9.66
C PHE A 13 -5.48 -2.45 8.42
N GLY A 14 -4.22 -2.57 8.01
CA GLY A 14 -3.72 -1.86 6.85
C GLY A 14 -4.45 -2.23 5.57
N SER A 15 -4.69 -3.51 5.37
CA SER A 15 -5.40 -4.00 4.21
C SER A 15 -6.85 -3.48 4.20
N SER A 16 -7.50 -3.50 5.33
CA SER A 16 -8.87 -3.01 5.47
C SER A 16 -8.95 -1.51 5.19
N ILE A 17 -8.01 -0.74 5.75
CA ILE A 17 -7.96 0.71 5.56
C ILE A 17 -7.72 1.03 4.08
N ALA A 18 -6.77 0.34 3.45
CA ALA A 18 -6.44 0.58 2.05
C ALA A 18 -7.65 0.34 1.15
N ARG A 19 -8.38 -0.75 1.38
CA ARG A 19 -9.58 -1.05 0.59
C ARG A 19 -10.67 -0.03 0.81
N SER A 20 -10.86 0.39 2.06
CA SER A 20 -11.89 1.39 2.38
C SER A 20 -11.59 2.72 1.71
N LEU A 21 -10.34 3.16 1.75
CA LEU A 21 -9.94 4.41 1.12
C LEU A 21 -10.11 4.35 -0.39
N ALA A 22 -9.69 3.25 -0.99
CA ALA A 22 -9.83 3.07 -2.44
C ALA A 22 -11.29 3.05 -2.85
N LYS A 23 -12.13 2.38 -2.08
CA LYS A 23 -13.56 2.32 -2.34
C LYS A 23 -14.20 3.71 -2.23
N GLY A 24 -13.66 4.56 -1.38
CA GLY A 24 -14.11 5.94 -1.22
C GLY A 24 -13.60 6.89 -2.30
N GLY A 25 -12.81 6.41 -3.24
CA GLY A 25 -12.32 7.21 -4.37
C GLY A 25 -10.91 7.76 -4.21
N ALA A 26 -10.22 7.43 -3.12
CA ALA A 26 -8.85 7.89 -2.94
C ALA A 26 -7.88 7.09 -3.83
N GLU A 27 -6.80 7.73 -4.21
CA GLU A 27 -5.70 7.02 -4.85
C GLU A 27 -4.84 6.42 -3.75
N VAL A 28 -4.73 5.09 -3.75
CA VAL A 28 -4.05 4.38 -2.66
C VAL A 28 -2.82 3.67 -3.19
N LEU A 29 -1.68 3.96 -2.53
CA LEU A 29 -0.45 3.19 -2.72
C LEU A 29 -0.32 2.26 -1.52
N ALA A 30 -0.37 0.97 -1.76
CA ALA A 30 -0.22 -0.03 -0.72
C ALA A 30 1.18 -0.64 -0.78
N VAL A 31 1.85 -0.72 0.35
CA VAL A 31 3.24 -1.20 0.43
C VAL A 31 3.37 -2.22 1.54
N ASP A 32 3.99 -3.34 1.24
CA ASP A 32 4.32 -4.35 2.23
C ASP A 32 5.48 -5.20 1.73
N LYS A 33 6.17 -5.87 2.63
CA LYS A 33 7.24 -6.79 2.27
C LYS A 33 6.71 -8.17 1.88
N ASP A 34 5.48 -8.48 2.24
CA ASP A 34 4.85 -9.78 1.98
C ASP A 34 4.17 -9.75 0.61
N GLU A 35 4.71 -10.53 -0.32
CA GLU A 35 4.19 -10.59 -1.68
C GLU A 35 2.73 -11.03 -1.74
N ASP A 36 2.33 -11.94 -0.86
CA ASP A 36 0.97 -12.45 -0.86
C ASP A 36 -0.02 -11.35 -0.49
N LEU A 37 0.32 -10.53 0.51
CA LEU A 37 -0.54 -9.41 0.90
C LEU A 37 -0.62 -8.36 -0.19
N VAL A 38 0.49 -8.07 -0.85
CA VAL A 38 0.52 -7.11 -1.95
C VAL A 38 -0.32 -7.63 -3.12
N ARG A 39 -0.18 -8.89 -3.46
CA ARG A 39 -0.92 -9.50 -4.55
C ARG A 39 -2.43 -9.48 -4.30
N ASP A 40 -2.82 -9.77 -3.06
CA ASP A 40 -4.24 -9.82 -2.69
C ASP A 40 -4.92 -8.47 -2.82
N ILE A 41 -4.19 -7.38 -2.63
CA ILE A 41 -4.79 -6.06 -2.64
C ILE A 41 -4.54 -5.30 -3.95
N ALA A 42 -3.67 -5.81 -4.81
CA ALA A 42 -3.21 -5.08 -6.00
C ALA A 42 -4.36 -4.63 -6.91
N ASP A 43 -5.41 -5.43 -7.01
CA ASP A 43 -6.56 -5.11 -7.87
C ASP A 43 -7.59 -4.22 -7.18
N LYS A 44 -7.38 -3.89 -5.91
CA LYS A 44 -8.34 -3.11 -5.12
C LYS A 44 -7.85 -1.70 -4.80
N VAL A 45 -6.59 -1.41 -5.13
CA VAL A 45 -5.98 -0.10 -4.88
C VAL A 45 -5.33 0.40 -6.16
N THR A 46 -4.91 1.66 -6.15
CA THR A 46 -4.32 2.28 -7.33
C THR A 46 -2.99 1.64 -7.70
N CYS A 47 -2.17 1.39 -6.68
CA CYS A 47 -0.86 0.78 -6.88
C CYS A 47 -0.48 -0.03 -5.65
N ALA A 48 0.13 -1.18 -5.85
CA ALA A 48 0.63 -2.01 -4.76
C ALA A 48 2.07 -2.38 -5.05
N VAL A 49 2.94 -2.20 -4.05
CA VAL A 49 4.38 -2.41 -4.21
C VAL A 49 4.88 -3.33 -3.11
N CYS A 50 5.69 -4.32 -3.50
CA CYS A 50 6.30 -5.24 -2.55
C CYS A 50 7.72 -4.78 -2.26
N VAL A 51 7.93 -4.15 -1.12
CA VAL A 51 9.25 -3.73 -0.65
C VAL A 51 9.32 -3.87 0.85
N ASP A 52 10.53 -4.05 1.37
CA ASP A 52 10.77 -4.08 2.81
C ASP A 52 11.03 -2.65 3.29
N ILE A 53 10.00 -2.07 3.89
CA ILE A 53 10.06 -0.67 4.34
C ILE A 53 11.01 -0.47 5.51
N SER A 54 11.51 -1.55 6.13
CA SER A 54 12.53 -1.43 7.16
C SER A 54 13.95 -1.32 6.58
N ASP A 55 14.11 -1.54 5.29
CA ASP A 55 15.39 -1.43 4.61
C ASP A 55 15.70 0.03 4.32
N LYS A 56 16.73 0.56 4.97
CA LYS A 56 17.08 1.97 4.83
C LYS A 56 17.47 2.35 3.41
N GLU A 57 18.14 1.45 2.71
CA GLU A 57 18.52 1.72 1.31
C GLU A 57 17.30 1.85 0.42
N MET A 58 16.34 0.97 0.61
CA MET A 58 15.10 1.01 -0.16
C MET A 58 14.32 2.29 0.13
N MET A 59 14.26 2.68 1.40
CA MET A 59 13.56 3.90 1.80
C MET A 59 14.23 5.14 1.21
N ASN A 60 15.55 5.17 1.17
CA ASN A 60 16.28 6.29 0.58
C ASN A 60 16.04 6.40 -0.93
N ASN A 61 15.92 5.27 -1.61
CA ASN A 61 15.67 5.25 -3.05
C ASN A 61 14.24 5.66 -3.37
N ILE A 62 13.32 5.35 -2.50
CA ILE A 62 11.91 5.68 -2.68
C ILE A 62 11.64 7.13 -2.28
N GLY A 63 12.27 7.53 -1.20
CA GLY A 63 12.03 8.81 -0.60
C GLY A 63 12.71 9.95 -1.25
#